data_c60a4190a66bfb96ed9fa8fd0280de26
#
_entry.id   c60a4190a66bfb96ed9fa8fd0280de26
#
_cell.length_a   1.000
_cell.length_b   1.000
_cell.length_c   1.000
_cell.angle_alpha   90.00
_cell.angle_beta   90.00
_cell.angle_gamma   90.00
#
_symmetry.space_group_name_H-M   'P 1'
#
loop_
_entity.id
_entity.type
_entity.pdbx_description
1 polymer ?
#
loop_
_entity_poly.entity_id
_entity_poly.type
_entity_poly.pdbx_seq_one_letter_code
_entity_poly.pdbx_strand_id
1 'polypeptide(L)'
;TVIGGRPGSGKTLIKDQIIRESFALNPDDKFRVLEFQFEMVGRTSAIREFSSVTGKTYKELCSAGSILNTATLNDCHQYAKGRVKNPVDIISTPMTVNQMREQIDMYMNLHKGVKTIITLDHTMLVKRAPYQNNTLDMLFELGEFFTQCKRDYPCLFIALSQLNRNIDSPDRAIDGKYGNYILESDIFGSDAMLQHADML
;
A
#
# COMPACT_ATOMS: atom_id res chain seq x y z
N THR A 1 -9.91 -4.40 2.05
CA THR A 1 -9.76 -3.10 2.73
C THR A 1 -9.24 -2.07 1.75
N VAL A 2 -9.84 -0.88 1.73
CA VAL A 2 -9.36 0.30 1.00
C VAL A 2 -8.97 1.38 2.01
N ILE A 3 -7.81 2.01 1.84
CA ILE A 3 -7.36 3.13 2.66
C ILE A 3 -7.29 4.37 1.77
N GLY A 4 -8.24 5.29 1.97
CA GLY A 4 -8.31 6.54 1.25
C GLY A 4 -7.55 7.67 1.94
N GLY A 5 -6.96 8.59 1.18
CA GLY A 5 -6.32 9.78 1.74
C GLY A 5 -5.65 10.67 0.71
N ARG A 6 -5.36 11.91 1.08
CA ARG A 6 -4.63 12.87 0.23
C ARG A 6 -3.18 12.46 0.04
N PRO A 7 -2.50 12.96 -1.00
CA PRO A 7 -1.04 12.90 -1.06
C PRO A 7 -0.41 13.44 0.23
N GLY A 8 0.57 12.73 0.77
CA GLY A 8 1.24 13.14 2.01
C GLY A 8 0.45 12.90 3.32
N SER A 9 -0.76 12.35 3.28
CA SER A 9 -1.57 12.08 4.49
C SER A 9 -1.10 10.88 5.34
N GLY A 10 -0.06 10.18 4.91
CA GLY A 10 0.49 9.04 5.64
C GLY A 10 -0.10 7.66 5.30
N LYS A 11 -0.83 7.51 4.19
CA LYS A 11 -1.40 6.23 3.75
C LYS A 11 -0.38 5.09 3.75
N THR A 12 0.76 5.30 3.08
CA THR A 12 1.85 4.33 3.03
C THR A 12 2.38 4.01 4.43
N LEU A 13 2.50 5.02 5.31
CA LEU A 13 2.95 4.80 6.69
C LEU A 13 1.99 3.91 7.48
N ILE A 14 0.68 4.12 7.34
CA ILE A 14 -0.35 3.29 7.97
C ILE A 14 -0.28 1.85 7.42
N LYS A 15 -0.15 1.68 6.10
CA LYS A 15 0.02 0.37 5.47
C LYS A 15 1.25 -0.35 6.03
N ASP A 16 2.40 0.33 6.08
CA ASP A 16 3.66 -0.23 6.60
C ASP A 16 3.55 -0.59 8.09
N GLN A 17 2.82 0.22 8.86
CA GLN A 17 2.53 -0.09 10.26
C GLN A 17 1.66 -1.34 10.38
N ILE A 18 0.58 -1.46 9.61
CA ILE A 18 -0.30 -2.65 9.62
C ILE A 18 0.52 -3.91 9.33
N ILE A 19 1.38 -3.88 8.30
CA ILE A 19 2.23 -5.03 7.96
C ILE A 19 3.15 -5.38 9.12
N ARG A 20 3.85 -4.41 9.68
CA ARG A 20 4.78 -4.61 10.80
C ARG A 20 4.08 -5.19 12.03
N GLU A 21 2.94 -4.59 12.42
CA GLU A 21 2.15 -5.03 13.57
C GLU A 21 1.55 -6.43 13.31
N SER A 22 1.17 -6.75 12.08
CA SER A 22 0.67 -8.09 11.74
C SER A 22 1.70 -9.17 12.08
N PHE A 23 2.98 -8.96 11.77
CA PHE A 23 4.03 -9.90 12.16
C PHE A 23 4.31 -9.91 13.67
N ALA A 24 4.27 -8.74 14.31
CA ALA A 24 4.56 -8.61 15.74
C ALA A 24 3.48 -9.26 16.63
N LEU A 25 2.21 -9.10 16.23
CA LEU A 25 1.06 -9.58 16.99
C LEU A 25 0.68 -11.04 16.71
N ASN A 26 1.22 -11.61 15.62
CA ASN A 26 0.94 -12.99 15.20
C ASN A 26 2.23 -13.79 14.98
N PRO A 27 3.08 -13.96 16.00
CA PRO A 27 4.40 -14.57 15.83
C PRO A 27 4.35 -16.06 15.46
N ASP A 28 3.25 -16.73 15.79
CA ASP A 28 3.03 -18.15 15.54
C ASP A 28 2.30 -18.42 14.21
N ASP A 29 1.68 -17.40 13.63
CA ASP A 29 0.97 -17.55 12.35
C ASP A 29 1.92 -17.44 11.16
N LYS A 30 1.83 -18.43 10.28
CA LYS A 30 2.60 -18.43 9.02
C LYS A 30 1.79 -17.71 7.93
N PHE A 31 2.19 -16.51 7.62
CA PHE A 31 1.67 -15.75 6.47
C PHE A 31 2.80 -15.02 5.74
N ARG A 32 2.50 -14.54 4.55
CA ARG A 32 3.42 -13.78 3.70
C ARG A 32 2.80 -12.45 3.32
N VAL A 33 3.62 -11.54 2.82
CA VAL A 33 3.18 -10.26 2.29
C VAL A 33 3.72 -10.09 0.88
N LEU A 34 2.84 -9.75 -0.06
CA LEU A 34 3.19 -9.36 -1.42
C LEU A 34 2.82 -7.88 -1.61
N GLU A 35 3.81 -7.03 -1.80
CA GLU A 35 3.60 -5.59 -1.95
C GLU A 35 3.78 -5.14 -3.40
N PHE A 36 2.74 -4.56 -3.98
CA PHE A 36 2.84 -3.76 -5.20
C PHE A 36 3.10 -2.30 -4.83
N GLN A 37 4.37 -1.90 -4.84
CA GLN A 37 4.83 -0.54 -4.50
C GLN A 37 5.16 0.24 -5.77
N PHE A 38 4.18 0.82 -6.42
CA PHE A 38 4.36 1.52 -7.69
C PHE A 38 4.79 2.99 -7.54
N GLU A 39 4.59 3.60 -6.36
CA GLU A 39 4.92 5.00 -6.12
C GLU A 39 6.40 5.21 -5.77
N MET A 40 7.01 4.25 -5.09
CA MET A 40 8.34 4.44 -4.51
C MET A 40 9.35 3.39 -4.97
N VAL A 41 10.56 3.85 -5.23
CA VAL A 41 11.70 2.94 -5.43
C VAL A 41 12.09 2.32 -4.09
N GLY A 42 12.41 1.02 -4.08
CA GLY A 42 12.69 0.24 -2.87
C GLY A 42 13.70 0.87 -1.89
N ARG A 43 14.71 1.61 -2.39
CA ARG A 43 15.65 2.36 -1.54
C ARG A 43 14.94 3.42 -0.69
N THR A 44 14.02 4.18 -1.27
CA THR A 44 13.28 5.24 -0.56
C THR A 44 12.37 4.64 0.50
N SER A 45 11.74 3.51 0.20
CA SER A 45 10.94 2.76 1.16
C SER A 45 11.77 2.31 2.36
N ALA A 46 12.92 1.67 2.12
CA ALA A 46 13.83 1.23 3.19
C ALA A 46 14.30 2.39 4.08
N ILE A 47 14.63 3.55 3.51
CA ILE A 47 15.04 4.71 4.29
C ILE A 47 13.88 5.24 5.16
N ARG A 48 12.65 5.23 4.68
CA ARG A 48 11.48 5.59 5.49
C ARG A 48 11.26 4.61 6.65
N GLU A 49 11.44 3.33 6.41
CA GLU A 49 11.38 2.32 7.48
C GLU A 49 12.45 2.60 8.55
N PHE A 50 13.70 2.86 8.16
CA PHE A 50 14.77 3.23 9.09
C PHE A 50 14.48 4.54 9.82
N SER A 51 13.91 5.54 9.15
CA SER A 51 13.47 6.79 9.76
C SER A 51 12.45 6.55 10.87
N SER A 52 11.47 5.69 10.61
CA SER A 52 10.43 5.29 11.58
C SER A 52 11.01 4.60 12.82
N VAL A 53 12.03 3.76 12.64
CA VAL A 53 12.63 2.98 13.73
C VAL A 53 13.62 3.79 14.55
N THR A 54 14.40 4.63 13.89
CA THR A 54 15.50 5.39 14.54
C THR A 54 15.07 6.77 15.03
N GLY A 55 13.89 7.25 14.66
CA GLY A 55 13.45 8.62 14.89
C GLY A 55 14.25 9.68 14.13
N LYS A 56 15.10 9.26 13.17
CA LYS A 56 15.92 10.16 12.35
C LYS A 56 15.17 10.54 11.08
N THR A 57 15.36 11.79 10.65
CA THR A 57 14.82 12.26 9.37
C THR A 57 15.53 11.59 8.19
N TYR A 58 14.85 11.57 7.04
CA TYR A 58 15.45 11.12 5.78
C TYR A 58 16.78 11.81 5.48
N LYS A 59 16.84 13.13 5.73
CA LYS A 59 18.05 13.93 5.52
C LYS A 59 19.21 13.48 6.43
N GLU A 60 18.93 13.21 7.71
CA GLU A 60 19.95 12.73 8.64
C GLU A 60 20.47 11.34 8.26
N LEU A 61 19.62 10.46 7.75
CA LEU A 61 20.01 9.11 7.33
C LEU A 61 20.82 9.08 6.02
N CYS A 62 20.60 10.05 5.12
CA CYS A 62 21.13 10.02 3.74
C CYS A 62 22.09 11.15 3.40
N SER A 63 22.27 12.15 4.26
CA SER A 63 23.17 13.29 3.99
C SER A 63 24.62 12.87 4.14
N ALA A 64 25.44 13.19 3.15
CA ALA A 64 26.89 12.96 3.22
C ALA A 64 27.59 13.72 4.38
N GLY A 65 26.96 14.76 4.91
CA GLY A 65 27.44 15.53 6.08
C GLY A 65 26.94 14.97 7.42
N SER A 66 26.07 13.96 7.42
CA SER A 66 25.55 13.36 8.65
C SER A 66 26.43 12.19 9.06
N ILE A 67 27.00 12.29 10.27
CA ILE A 67 27.68 11.15 10.88
C ILE A 67 26.64 10.42 11.73
N LEU A 68 26.22 9.23 11.30
CA LEU A 68 25.37 8.38 12.10
C LEU A 68 26.21 7.80 13.24
N ASN A 69 25.70 7.93 14.47
CA ASN A 69 26.35 7.31 15.61
C ASN A 69 26.16 5.77 15.62
N THR A 70 27.00 5.08 16.36
CA THR A 70 26.98 3.62 16.43
C THR A 70 25.62 3.06 16.91
N ALA A 71 24.92 3.76 17.80
CA ALA A 71 23.60 3.35 18.28
C ALA A 71 22.59 3.34 17.13
N THR A 72 22.48 4.45 16.36
CA THR A 72 21.58 4.52 15.19
C THR A 72 21.90 3.44 14.15
N LEU A 73 23.18 3.16 13.88
CA LEU A 73 23.59 2.11 12.96
C LEU A 73 23.18 0.73 13.47
N ASN A 74 23.33 0.49 14.78
CA ASN A 74 22.90 -0.77 15.41
C ASN A 74 21.37 -0.94 15.32
N ASP A 75 20.60 0.11 15.54
CA ASP A 75 19.14 0.09 15.41
C ASP A 75 18.71 -0.27 13.98
N CYS A 76 19.33 0.38 12.98
CA CYS A 76 19.10 0.03 11.57
C CYS A 76 19.47 -1.43 11.28
N HIS A 77 20.58 -1.91 11.81
CA HIS A 77 21.04 -3.28 11.59
C HIS A 77 20.12 -4.32 12.24
N GLN A 78 19.69 -4.08 13.49
CA GLN A 78 18.75 -4.96 14.18
C GLN A 78 17.39 -5.01 13.47
N TYR A 79 16.90 -3.85 13.04
CA TYR A 79 15.67 -3.77 12.24
C TYR A 79 15.80 -4.56 10.94
N ALA A 80 16.89 -4.36 10.18
CA ALA A 80 17.13 -5.09 8.94
C ALA A 80 17.19 -6.60 9.15
N LYS A 81 17.85 -7.07 10.22
CA LYS A 81 17.87 -8.50 10.60
C LYS A 81 16.47 -9.04 10.93
N GLY A 82 15.66 -8.26 11.62
CA GLY A 82 14.26 -8.60 11.90
C GLY A 82 13.44 -8.67 10.61
N ARG A 83 13.62 -7.70 9.72
CA ARG A 83 12.92 -7.61 8.45
C ARG A 83 13.18 -8.81 7.52
N VAL A 84 14.42 -9.29 7.49
CA VAL A 84 14.80 -10.48 6.70
C VAL A 84 14.05 -11.74 7.14
N LYS A 85 13.63 -11.82 8.41
CA LYS A 85 12.85 -12.96 8.93
C LYS A 85 11.39 -12.92 8.48
N ASN A 86 10.87 -11.75 8.18
CA ASN A 86 9.49 -11.56 7.76
C ASN A 86 9.39 -11.71 6.24
N PRO A 87 8.60 -12.66 5.73
CA PRO A 87 8.50 -12.94 4.31
C PRO A 87 7.67 -11.86 3.60
N VAL A 88 8.32 -10.78 3.19
CA VAL A 88 7.73 -9.68 2.41
C VAL A 88 8.43 -9.57 1.08
N ASP A 89 7.68 -9.76 0.01
CA ASP A 89 8.16 -9.65 -1.36
C ASP A 89 7.58 -8.39 -2.01
N ILE A 90 8.42 -7.62 -2.71
CA ILE A 90 8.06 -6.30 -3.25
C ILE A 90 8.19 -6.30 -4.78
N ILE A 91 7.13 -5.85 -5.45
CA ILE A 91 7.11 -5.58 -6.89
C ILE A 91 6.95 -4.08 -7.08
N SER A 92 7.96 -3.42 -7.63
CA SER A 92 7.97 -1.96 -7.79
C SER A 92 7.71 -1.46 -9.21
N THR A 93 7.56 -2.37 -10.17
CA THR A 93 7.29 -2.00 -11.57
C THR A 93 5.79 -1.88 -11.79
N PRO A 94 5.25 -0.69 -12.15
CA PRO A 94 3.85 -0.53 -12.49
C PRO A 94 3.43 -1.42 -13.65
N MET A 95 2.28 -2.07 -13.52
CA MET A 95 1.77 -3.06 -14.48
C MET A 95 0.25 -2.97 -14.62
N THR A 96 -0.30 -3.64 -15.63
CA THR A 96 -1.76 -3.75 -15.84
C THR A 96 -2.40 -4.73 -14.86
N VAL A 97 -3.73 -4.70 -14.72
CA VAL A 97 -4.48 -5.64 -13.87
C VAL A 97 -4.19 -7.09 -14.27
N ASN A 98 -4.15 -7.40 -15.58
CA ASN A 98 -3.83 -8.75 -16.05
C ASN A 98 -2.42 -9.21 -15.66
N GLN A 99 -1.42 -8.32 -15.77
CA GLN A 99 -0.07 -8.63 -15.33
C GLN A 99 0.01 -8.81 -13.81
N MET A 100 -0.75 -8.03 -13.03
CA MET A 100 -0.86 -8.24 -11.58
C MET A 100 -1.47 -9.61 -11.27
N ARG A 101 -2.51 -10.02 -12.02
CA ARG A 101 -3.12 -11.35 -11.90
C ARG A 101 -2.08 -12.45 -12.09
N GLU A 102 -1.33 -12.40 -13.19
CA GLU A 102 -0.27 -13.38 -13.48
C GLU A 102 0.77 -13.45 -12.35
N GLN A 103 1.20 -12.30 -11.82
CA GLN A 103 2.16 -12.26 -10.71
C GLN A 103 1.57 -12.87 -9.43
N ILE A 104 0.32 -12.56 -9.11
CA ILE A 104 -0.34 -13.11 -7.92
C ILE A 104 -0.55 -14.62 -8.09
N ASP A 105 -1.01 -15.07 -9.25
CA ASP A 105 -1.22 -16.51 -9.52
C ASP A 105 0.10 -17.29 -9.38
N MET A 106 1.19 -16.78 -9.94
CA MET A 106 2.53 -17.37 -9.78
C MET A 106 2.95 -17.40 -8.32
N TYR A 107 2.76 -16.30 -7.60
CA TYR A 107 3.13 -16.19 -6.19
C TYR A 107 2.33 -17.13 -5.30
N MET A 108 1.02 -17.18 -5.46
CA MET A 108 0.14 -18.05 -4.69
C MET A 108 0.37 -19.54 -5.00
N ASN A 109 0.72 -19.87 -6.23
CA ASN A 109 1.11 -21.24 -6.59
C ASN A 109 2.45 -21.64 -5.98
N LEU A 110 3.42 -20.74 -5.92
CA LEU A 110 4.71 -20.98 -5.27
C LEU A 110 4.56 -21.18 -3.75
N HIS A 111 3.61 -20.47 -3.14
CA HIS A 111 3.34 -20.49 -1.70
C HIS A 111 1.98 -21.11 -1.37
N LYS A 112 1.66 -22.21 -2.02
CA LYS A 112 0.34 -22.85 -1.96
C LYS A 112 -0.15 -23.09 -0.53
N GLY A 113 -1.35 -22.60 -0.23
CA GLY A 113 -2.01 -22.77 1.07
C GLY A 113 -1.53 -21.80 2.17
N VAL A 114 -0.58 -20.91 1.87
CA VAL A 114 -0.12 -19.90 2.84
C VAL A 114 -1.01 -18.66 2.76
N LYS A 115 -1.51 -18.20 3.90
CA LYS A 115 -2.23 -16.91 3.99
C LYS A 115 -1.35 -15.78 3.49
N THR A 116 -1.89 -14.87 2.67
CA THR A 116 -1.10 -13.79 2.08
C THR A 116 -1.80 -12.44 2.24
N ILE A 117 -1.08 -11.44 2.73
CA ILE A 117 -1.50 -10.03 2.66
C ILE A 117 -0.95 -9.46 1.36
N ILE A 118 -1.83 -8.96 0.51
CA ILE A 118 -1.45 -8.32 -0.75
C ILE A 118 -1.74 -6.83 -0.62
N THR A 119 -0.74 -5.98 -0.84
CA THR A 119 -0.91 -4.54 -0.78
C THR A 119 -0.67 -3.88 -2.11
N LEU A 120 -1.36 -2.77 -2.38
CA LEU A 120 -1.21 -1.96 -3.58
C LEU A 120 -1.05 -0.48 -3.21
N ASP A 121 0.12 0.09 -3.48
CA ASP A 121 0.43 1.50 -3.25
C ASP A 121 0.83 2.18 -4.57
N HIS A 122 -0.08 2.91 -5.21
CA HIS A 122 -1.51 3.06 -5.00
C HIS A 122 -2.30 2.76 -6.29
N THR A 123 -3.62 2.67 -6.18
CA THR A 123 -4.51 2.22 -7.27
C THR A 123 -4.34 3.00 -8.58
N MET A 124 -4.09 4.32 -8.51
CA MET A 124 -3.93 5.20 -9.68
C MET A 124 -2.64 4.96 -10.49
N LEU A 125 -1.70 4.18 -9.97
CA LEU A 125 -0.43 3.83 -10.65
C LEU A 125 -0.50 2.49 -11.38
N VAL A 126 -1.62 1.79 -11.28
CA VAL A 126 -1.90 0.62 -12.12
C VAL A 126 -2.02 1.08 -13.56
N LYS A 127 -1.31 0.41 -14.48
CA LYS A 127 -1.34 0.76 -15.90
C LYS A 127 -2.66 0.35 -16.52
N ARG A 128 -3.19 1.22 -17.39
CA ARG A 128 -4.31 0.85 -18.24
C ARG A 128 -3.88 -0.14 -19.31
N ALA A 129 -4.72 -1.12 -19.56
CA ALA A 129 -4.57 -1.98 -20.71
C ALA A 129 -5.04 -1.26 -22.01
N PRO A 130 -4.58 -1.67 -23.21
CA PRO A 130 -4.94 -0.99 -24.46
C PRO A 130 -6.44 -0.96 -24.77
N TYR A 131 -7.22 -1.89 -24.22
CA TYR A 131 -8.67 -1.97 -24.42
C TYR A 131 -9.48 -1.10 -23.46
N GLN A 132 -8.87 -0.52 -22.44
CA GLN A 132 -9.53 0.34 -21.45
C GLN A 132 -9.55 1.79 -21.95
N ASN A 133 -10.73 2.39 -22.01
CA ASN A 133 -10.91 3.75 -22.54
C ASN A 133 -10.41 4.81 -21.55
N ASN A 134 -10.57 4.58 -20.27
CA ASN A 134 -10.26 5.53 -19.22
C ASN A 134 -9.77 4.84 -17.92
N THR A 135 -9.43 5.64 -16.92
CA THR A 135 -8.95 5.13 -15.62
C THR A 135 -10.05 4.44 -14.83
N LEU A 136 -11.33 4.85 -15.01
CA LEU A 136 -12.44 4.21 -14.30
C LEU A 136 -12.62 2.75 -14.76
N ASP A 137 -12.51 2.49 -16.07
CA ASP A 137 -12.56 1.11 -16.61
C ASP A 137 -11.51 0.22 -15.95
N MET A 138 -10.29 0.77 -15.78
CA MET A 138 -9.21 0.06 -15.09
C MET A 138 -9.52 -0.18 -13.60
N LEU A 139 -10.12 0.80 -12.91
CA LEU A 139 -10.47 0.66 -11.49
C LEU A 139 -11.61 -0.36 -11.28
N PHE A 140 -12.60 -0.41 -12.17
CA PHE A 140 -13.63 -1.45 -12.13
C PHE A 140 -13.02 -2.84 -12.31
N GLU A 141 -12.18 -3.03 -13.32
CA GLU A 141 -11.47 -4.30 -13.53
C GLU A 141 -10.60 -4.68 -12.33
N LEU A 142 -9.92 -3.71 -11.71
CA LEU A 142 -9.12 -3.91 -10.50
C LEU A 142 -9.99 -4.37 -9.31
N GLY A 143 -11.16 -3.78 -9.10
CA GLY A 143 -12.09 -4.16 -8.05
C GLY A 143 -12.63 -5.59 -8.23
N GLU A 144 -13.06 -5.92 -9.45
CA GLU A 144 -13.48 -7.27 -9.81
C GLU A 144 -12.35 -8.28 -9.59
N PHE A 145 -11.14 -7.93 -10.01
CA PHE A 145 -9.97 -8.76 -9.81
C PHE A 145 -9.69 -9.04 -8.33
N PHE A 146 -9.76 -8.04 -7.46
CA PHE A 146 -9.60 -8.24 -6.02
C PHE A 146 -10.65 -9.19 -5.44
N THR A 147 -11.89 -9.06 -5.90
CA THR A 147 -12.97 -9.95 -5.47
C THR A 147 -12.72 -11.38 -5.90
N GLN A 148 -12.25 -11.59 -7.13
CA GLN A 148 -11.92 -12.92 -7.65
C GLN A 148 -10.76 -13.53 -6.87
N CYS A 149 -9.67 -12.80 -6.65
CA CYS A 149 -8.54 -13.31 -5.88
C CYS A 149 -8.92 -13.74 -4.45
N LYS A 150 -9.82 -13.01 -3.79
CA LYS A 150 -10.33 -13.41 -2.45
C LYS A 150 -11.13 -14.71 -2.47
N ARG A 151 -11.72 -15.08 -3.61
CA ARG A 151 -12.42 -16.38 -3.77
C ARG A 151 -11.44 -17.51 -4.05
N ASP A 152 -10.40 -17.24 -4.83
CA ASP A 152 -9.49 -18.26 -5.34
C ASP A 152 -8.35 -18.55 -4.34
N TYR A 153 -8.00 -17.57 -3.49
CA TYR A 153 -6.82 -17.64 -2.62
C TYR A 153 -7.12 -17.18 -1.18
N PRO A 154 -6.42 -17.73 -0.17
CA PRO A 154 -6.49 -17.27 1.21
C PRO A 154 -5.72 -15.94 1.36
N CYS A 155 -6.25 -14.84 0.81
CA CYS A 155 -5.59 -13.56 0.79
C CYS A 155 -6.46 -12.42 1.31
N LEU A 156 -5.77 -11.39 1.86
CA LEU A 156 -6.32 -10.10 2.24
C LEU A 156 -5.71 -9.02 1.36
N PHE A 157 -6.55 -8.20 0.72
CA PHE A 157 -6.09 -7.02 -0.02
C PHE A 157 -6.14 -5.75 0.84
N ILE A 158 -5.07 -4.95 0.78
CA ILE A 158 -5.01 -3.58 1.29
C ILE A 158 -4.62 -2.67 0.13
N ALA A 159 -5.58 -1.94 -0.41
CA ALA A 159 -5.37 -1.01 -1.51
C ALA A 159 -5.36 0.43 -1.00
N LEU A 160 -4.33 1.20 -1.35
CA LEU A 160 -4.27 2.62 -1.08
C LEU A 160 -4.89 3.39 -2.25
N SER A 161 -5.83 4.29 -1.94
CA SER A 161 -6.48 5.12 -2.94
C SER A 161 -6.31 6.61 -2.62
N GLN A 162 -6.25 7.43 -3.66
CA GLN A 162 -6.23 8.88 -3.49
C GLN A 162 -7.67 9.42 -3.42
N LEU A 163 -7.81 10.57 -2.74
CA LEU A 163 -9.05 11.30 -2.76
C LEU A 163 -9.14 12.16 -4.02
N ASN A 164 -10.36 12.36 -4.52
CA ASN A 164 -10.62 13.31 -5.58
C ASN A 164 -10.44 14.76 -5.08
N ARG A 165 -10.28 15.71 -6.01
CA ARG A 165 -10.04 17.11 -5.65
C ARG A 165 -11.29 17.84 -5.15
N ASN A 166 -12.47 17.25 -5.25
CA ASN A 166 -13.72 17.89 -4.81
C ASN A 166 -13.75 18.12 -3.29
N ILE A 167 -12.96 17.37 -2.52
CA ILE A 167 -12.80 17.61 -1.09
C ILE A 167 -12.24 19.01 -0.78
N ASP A 168 -11.52 19.62 -1.73
CA ASP A 168 -10.93 20.96 -1.61
C ASP A 168 -11.84 22.08 -2.12
N SER A 169 -13.07 21.76 -2.56
CA SER A 169 -13.96 22.78 -3.10
C SER A 169 -14.35 23.79 -2.01
N PRO A 170 -14.37 25.11 -2.34
CA PRO A 170 -14.74 26.15 -1.39
C PRO A 170 -16.11 25.93 -0.76
N ASP A 171 -17.06 25.41 -1.52
CA ASP A 171 -18.44 25.17 -1.08
C ASP A 171 -18.51 24.18 0.09
N ARG A 172 -17.61 23.21 0.13
CA ARG A 172 -17.50 22.26 1.25
C ARG A 172 -16.90 22.87 2.52
N ALA A 173 -16.00 23.85 2.34
CA ALA A 173 -15.34 24.55 3.44
C ALA A 173 -16.22 25.63 4.07
N ILE A 174 -17.04 26.31 3.24
CA ILE A 174 -17.85 27.47 3.63
C ILE A 174 -19.15 27.06 4.32
N ASP A 175 -19.85 26.04 3.83
CA ASP A 175 -21.17 25.66 4.36
C ASP A 175 -21.13 24.94 5.72
N GLY A 176 -19.97 24.60 6.23
CA GLY A 176 -19.79 23.99 7.55
C GLY A 176 -20.54 22.66 7.78
N LYS A 177 -21.41 22.28 6.82
CA LYS A 177 -22.36 21.17 6.99
C LYS A 177 -21.68 19.80 6.96
N TYR A 178 -20.56 19.70 6.26
CA TYR A 178 -19.75 18.49 6.20
C TYR A 178 -18.28 18.74 6.55
N GLY A 179 -17.88 20.00 6.74
CA GLY A 179 -16.52 20.38 7.08
C GLY A 179 -15.49 19.79 6.12
N ASN A 180 -14.31 19.50 6.63
CA ASN A 180 -13.25 18.76 5.92
C ASN A 180 -13.36 17.24 6.13
N TYR A 181 -14.53 16.71 6.49
CA TYR A 181 -14.72 15.27 6.65
C TYR A 181 -14.64 14.57 5.30
N ILE A 182 -13.88 13.48 5.28
CA ILE A 182 -13.78 12.63 4.10
C ILE A 182 -15.05 11.80 4.00
N LEU A 183 -15.68 11.84 2.83
CA LEU A 183 -16.84 11.01 2.48
C LEU A 183 -16.37 9.86 1.56
N GLU A 184 -17.13 8.79 1.51
CA GLU A 184 -16.89 7.68 0.58
C GLU A 184 -16.79 8.17 -0.87
N SER A 185 -17.63 9.13 -1.27
CA SER A 185 -17.61 9.75 -2.60
C SER A 185 -16.34 10.55 -2.92
N ASP A 186 -15.49 10.83 -1.92
CA ASP A 186 -14.24 11.53 -2.13
C ASP A 186 -13.11 10.60 -2.58
N ILE A 187 -13.27 9.30 -2.46
CA ILE A 187 -12.31 8.35 -2.99
C ILE A 187 -12.34 8.41 -4.51
N PHE A 188 -11.18 8.52 -5.14
CA PHE A 188 -11.10 8.52 -6.59
C PHE A 188 -11.58 7.18 -7.16
N GLY A 189 -12.58 7.25 -8.06
CA GLY A 189 -13.24 6.05 -8.56
C GLY A 189 -14.04 5.30 -7.48
N SER A 190 -14.67 6.05 -6.55
CA SER A 190 -15.38 5.51 -5.39
C SER A 190 -16.28 4.33 -5.74
N ASP A 191 -17.12 4.45 -6.77
CA ASP A 191 -18.05 3.39 -7.15
C ASP A 191 -17.34 2.09 -7.50
N ALA A 192 -16.24 2.18 -8.27
CA ALA A 192 -15.47 1.02 -8.68
C ALA A 192 -14.73 0.34 -7.50
N MET A 193 -14.25 1.13 -6.55
CA MET A 193 -13.45 0.59 -5.44
C MET A 193 -14.31 0.18 -4.24
N LEU A 194 -15.39 0.92 -3.95
CA LEU A 194 -16.24 0.67 -2.79
C LEU A 194 -17.14 -0.55 -2.95
N GLN A 195 -17.64 -0.82 -4.17
CA GLN A 195 -18.45 -2.01 -4.46
C GLN A 195 -17.73 -3.32 -4.13
N HIS A 196 -16.40 -3.31 -4.12
CA HIS A 196 -15.54 -4.47 -3.88
C HIS A 196 -14.81 -4.44 -2.54
N ALA A 197 -14.98 -3.36 -1.75
CA ALA A 197 -14.35 -3.21 -0.45
C ALA A 197 -15.21 -3.80 0.66
N ASP A 198 -14.61 -4.61 1.52
CA ASP A 198 -15.27 -5.11 2.73
C ASP A 198 -15.09 -4.10 3.90
N MET A 199 -14.12 -3.20 3.79
CA MET A 199 -13.78 -2.19 4.80
C MET A 199 -13.15 -0.97 4.13
N LEU A 200 -13.49 0.21 4.59
CA LEU A 200 -12.97 1.50 4.19
C LEU A 200 -12.33 2.20 5.40
#